data_ec94bc1f1d963344ee18f4cc1ed0a390
#
_entry.id   ec94bc1f1d963344ee18f4cc1ed0a390
#
_cell.length_a   1.000
_cell.length_b   1.000
_cell.length_c   1.000
_cell.angle_alpha   90.00
_cell.angle_beta   90.00
_cell.angle_gamma   90.00
#
_symmetry.space_group_name_H-M   'P 1'
#
loop_
_entity.id
_entity.type
_entity.pdbx_description
1 polymer ?
#
loop_
_entity_poly.entity_id
_entity_poly.type
_entity_poly.pdbx_seq_one_letter_code
_entity_poly.pdbx_strand_id
1 'polypeptide(L)'
;VGDTVVCWQLRDAADVLLIEIDHLIDVLVTLAREHRDTVTIGRTHGVHAEPTTFGTKVALWALQVARDRTRLRAARDTVAVMKLSGAVGTYSNVPPSVEAHVGAALGLRPVAATQVIARDRHSEFLYACASIGATCELMAVELRHLQRTEVREAQEGFKPGQKGSSAMPHKRNPISAETVSGLSRVLRSNLLAGLQDVALWHERDISHSSVERIVLPDSSHLAHYVMRRMGRLLQNLTVFPDRMQANLDASHGLVFSQPVLLGLVASGVSRDDA
;
A
#
# COMPACT_ATOMS: atom_id res chain seq x y z
N VAL A 1 15.75 27.50 -5.70
CA VAL A 1 14.47 27.53 -6.42
C VAL A 1 14.06 26.11 -6.82
N GLY A 2 14.94 25.31 -7.46
CA GLY A 2 14.58 23.95 -7.94
C GLY A 2 14.01 23.04 -6.85
N ASP A 3 14.69 22.92 -5.72
CA ASP A 3 14.22 22.11 -4.60
C ASP A 3 12.86 22.57 -4.04
N THR A 4 12.65 23.89 -3.95
CA THR A 4 11.37 24.45 -3.52
C THR A 4 10.23 24.01 -4.44
N VAL A 5 10.47 24.02 -5.77
CA VAL A 5 9.47 23.55 -6.76
C VAL A 5 9.20 22.06 -6.60
N VAL A 6 10.23 21.24 -6.45
CA VAL A 6 10.08 19.79 -6.23
C VAL A 6 9.30 19.52 -4.94
N CYS A 7 9.65 20.16 -3.83
CA CYS A 7 8.94 20.00 -2.57
C CYS A 7 7.47 20.44 -2.65
N TRP A 8 7.19 21.52 -3.37
CA TRP A 8 5.81 21.95 -3.65
C TRP A 8 5.03 20.89 -4.43
N GLN A 9 5.63 20.38 -5.52
CA GLN A 9 5.01 19.33 -6.33
C GLN A 9 4.79 18.03 -5.54
N LEU A 10 5.73 17.63 -4.69
CA LEU A 10 5.59 16.43 -3.85
C LEU A 10 4.49 16.59 -2.80
N ARG A 11 4.36 17.78 -2.18
CA ARG A 11 3.24 18.07 -1.28
C ARG A 11 1.90 17.94 -2.00
N ASP A 12 1.76 18.54 -3.18
CA ASP A 12 0.52 18.49 -3.96
C ASP A 12 0.23 17.05 -4.44
N ALA A 13 1.24 16.31 -4.83
CA ALA A 13 1.12 14.89 -5.16
C ALA A 13 0.65 14.08 -3.93
N ALA A 14 1.21 14.33 -2.75
CA ALA A 14 0.78 13.67 -1.52
C ALA A 14 -0.68 13.99 -1.18
N ASP A 15 -1.15 15.23 -1.40
CA ASP A 15 -2.55 15.60 -1.20
C ASP A 15 -3.49 14.82 -2.13
N VAL A 16 -3.10 14.61 -3.39
CA VAL A 16 -3.86 13.74 -4.34
C VAL A 16 -3.85 12.27 -3.88
N LEU A 17 -2.71 11.77 -3.41
CA LEU A 17 -2.61 10.40 -2.90
C LEU A 17 -3.44 10.20 -1.64
N LEU A 18 -3.56 11.22 -0.77
CA LEU A 18 -4.42 11.17 0.43
C LEU A 18 -5.89 11.03 0.10
N ILE A 19 -6.36 11.65 -0.98
CA ILE A 19 -7.75 11.48 -1.47
C ILE A 19 -7.98 10.03 -1.91
N GLU A 20 -7.05 9.46 -2.67
CA GLU A 20 -7.19 8.10 -3.20
C GLU A 20 -7.08 7.04 -2.10
N ILE A 21 -6.23 7.26 -1.08
CA ILE A 21 -6.11 6.32 0.05
C ILE A 21 -7.35 6.33 0.94
N ASP A 22 -7.97 7.49 1.15
CA ASP A 22 -9.24 7.60 1.85
C ASP A 22 -10.35 6.84 1.10
N HIS A 23 -10.43 6.99 -0.22
CA HIS A 23 -11.35 6.20 -1.05
C HIS A 23 -11.10 4.68 -0.93
N LEU A 24 -9.84 4.24 -0.94
CA LEU A 24 -9.51 2.82 -0.77
C LEU A 24 -9.94 2.29 0.61
N ILE A 25 -9.79 3.09 1.66
CA ILE A 25 -10.27 2.74 3.02
C ILE A 25 -11.79 2.56 3.01
N ASP A 26 -12.56 3.48 2.40
CA ASP A 26 -14.00 3.41 2.33
C ASP A 26 -14.49 2.14 1.60
N VAL A 27 -13.83 1.78 0.50
CA VAL A 27 -14.11 0.53 -0.23
C VAL A 27 -13.86 -0.69 0.65
N LEU A 28 -12.74 -0.74 1.36
CA LEU A 28 -12.40 -1.84 2.26
C LEU A 28 -13.36 -1.94 3.44
N VAL A 29 -13.73 -0.83 4.05
CA VAL A 29 -14.71 -0.80 5.16
C VAL A 29 -16.07 -1.30 4.70
N THR A 30 -16.52 -0.90 3.51
CA THR A 30 -17.77 -1.36 2.93
C THR A 30 -17.75 -2.88 2.72
N LEU A 31 -16.72 -3.40 2.06
CA LEU A 31 -16.56 -4.83 1.80
C LEU A 31 -16.44 -5.65 3.11
N ALA A 32 -15.73 -5.12 4.12
CA ALA A 32 -15.59 -5.77 5.41
C ALA A 32 -16.93 -5.92 6.13
N ARG A 33 -17.78 -4.87 6.07
CA ARG A 33 -19.13 -4.88 6.67
C ARG A 33 -20.08 -5.82 5.94
N GLU A 34 -20.04 -5.84 4.62
CA GLU A 34 -20.84 -6.73 3.78
C GLU A 34 -20.57 -8.21 4.11
N HIS A 35 -19.30 -8.55 4.35
CA HIS A 35 -18.86 -9.92 4.58
C HIS A 35 -18.49 -10.23 6.03
N ARG A 36 -18.96 -9.43 7.01
CA ARG A 36 -18.62 -9.61 8.44
C ARG A 36 -18.99 -11.00 8.97
N ASP A 37 -20.07 -11.58 8.46
CA ASP A 37 -20.63 -12.87 8.87
C ASP A 37 -20.37 -13.98 7.83
N THR A 38 -19.62 -13.70 6.73
CA THR A 38 -19.26 -14.68 5.71
C THR A 38 -18.13 -15.57 6.23
N VAL A 39 -18.48 -16.76 6.71
CA VAL A 39 -17.52 -17.71 7.29
C VAL A 39 -16.59 -18.26 6.21
N THR A 40 -15.32 -18.37 6.52
CA THR A 40 -14.29 -18.97 5.66
C THR A 40 -13.27 -19.71 6.52
N ILE A 41 -12.54 -20.64 5.90
CA ILE A 41 -11.42 -21.31 6.59
C ILE A 41 -10.18 -20.39 6.61
N GLY A 42 -9.61 -20.17 7.80
CA GLY A 42 -8.29 -19.56 7.94
C GLY A 42 -7.21 -20.52 7.46
N ARG A 43 -6.18 -19.99 6.80
CA ARG A 43 -5.03 -20.79 6.31
C ARG A 43 -3.73 -20.21 6.87
N THR A 44 -2.92 -21.09 7.46
CA THR A 44 -1.54 -20.83 7.82
C THR A 44 -0.64 -21.78 7.05
N HIS A 45 0.49 -21.31 6.52
CA HIS A 45 1.36 -22.13 5.65
C HIS A 45 0.66 -22.73 4.41
N GLY A 46 -0.49 -22.16 4.00
CA GLY A 46 -1.33 -22.71 2.93
C GLY A 46 -2.22 -23.88 3.36
N VAL A 47 -2.19 -24.27 4.64
CA VAL A 47 -2.96 -25.39 5.22
C VAL A 47 -4.17 -24.84 6.00
N HIS A 48 -5.27 -25.58 6.01
CA HIS A 48 -6.46 -25.25 6.77
C HIS A 48 -6.16 -25.20 8.27
N ALA A 49 -6.58 -24.12 8.92
CA ALA A 49 -6.44 -23.89 10.36
C ALA A 49 -7.86 -23.77 10.97
N GLU A 50 -8.15 -22.65 11.62
CA GLU A 50 -9.42 -22.42 12.30
C GLU A 50 -10.38 -21.59 11.43
N PRO A 51 -11.70 -21.66 11.66
CA PRO A 51 -12.68 -20.80 11.01
C PRO A 51 -12.44 -19.31 11.35
N THR A 52 -12.70 -18.45 10.38
CA THR A 52 -12.72 -16.99 10.52
C THR A 52 -13.81 -16.42 9.63
N THR A 53 -13.87 -15.09 9.44
CA THR A 53 -14.74 -14.48 8.45
C THR A 53 -13.96 -13.73 7.38
N PHE A 54 -14.50 -13.68 6.17
CA PHE A 54 -13.89 -12.89 5.10
C PHE A 54 -13.88 -11.41 5.45
N GLY A 55 -14.92 -10.91 6.13
CA GLY A 55 -14.97 -9.53 6.63
C GLY A 55 -13.85 -9.20 7.61
N THR A 56 -13.46 -10.11 8.50
CA THR A 56 -12.31 -9.93 9.41
C THR A 56 -11.01 -9.75 8.63
N LYS A 57 -10.79 -10.58 7.61
CA LYS A 57 -9.62 -10.47 6.72
C LYS A 57 -9.55 -9.09 6.05
N VAL A 58 -10.66 -8.63 5.48
CA VAL A 58 -10.74 -7.33 4.80
C VAL A 58 -10.60 -6.17 5.79
N ALA A 59 -11.15 -6.28 7.00
CA ALA A 59 -10.99 -5.27 8.05
C ALA A 59 -9.52 -5.07 8.45
N LEU A 60 -8.72 -6.14 8.52
CA LEU A 60 -7.29 -6.04 8.76
C LEU A 60 -6.55 -5.29 7.64
N TRP A 61 -6.97 -5.45 6.39
CA TRP A 61 -6.45 -4.67 5.27
C TRP A 61 -6.79 -3.18 5.41
N ALA A 62 -8.03 -2.85 5.78
CA ALA A 62 -8.45 -1.47 6.03
C ALA A 62 -7.60 -0.79 7.12
N LEU A 63 -7.34 -1.50 8.22
CA LEU A 63 -6.48 -1.02 9.30
C LEU A 63 -5.02 -0.81 8.86
N GLN A 64 -4.51 -1.63 7.94
CA GLN A 64 -3.17 -1.47 7.39
C GLN A 64 -3.09 -0.26 6.47
N VAL A 65 -4.06 -0.06 5.57
CA VAL A 65 -4.16 1.12 4.69
C VAL A 65 -4.32 2.39 5.53
N ALA A 66 -5.05 2.35 6.65
CA ALA A 66 -5.16 3.49 7.57
C ALA A 66 -3.81 3.88 8.20
N ARG A 67 -2.93 2.91 8.49
CA ARG A 67 -1.55 3.21 8.92
C ARG A 67 -0.71 3.81 7.80
N ASP A 68 -0.91 3.36 6.54
CA ASP A 68 -0.22 3.96 5.38
C ASP A 68 -0.68 5.40 5.14
N ARG A 69 -1.98 5.71 5.34
CA ARG A 69 -2.49 7.08 5.33
C ARG A 69 -1.76 7.97 6.36
N THR A 70 -1.53 7.46 7.57
CA THR A 70 -0.79 8.19 8.60
C THR A 70 0.66 8.47 8.17
N ARG A 71 1.34 7.47 7.59
CA ARG A 71 2.70 7.63 7.04
C ARG A 71 2.74 8.66 5.91
N LEU A 72 1.77 8.59 5.00
CA LEU A 72 1.70 9.52 3.88
C LEU A 72 1.45 10.97 4.34
N ARG A 73 0.63 11.20 5.37
CA ARG A 73 0.46 12.52 6.00
C ARG A 73 1.76 13.04 6.59
N ALA A 74 2.48 12.21 7.33
CA ALA A 74 3.78 12.58 7.89
C ALA A 74 4.78 12.91 6.78
N ALA A 75 4.87 12.09 5.75
CA ALA A 75 5.74 12.34 4.59
C ALA A 75 5.37 13.63 3.84
N ARG A 76 4.07 13.90 3.67
CA ARG A 76 3.55 15.14 3.09
C ARG A 76 4.03 16.36 3.87
N ASP A 77 3.97 16.34 5.19
CA ASP A 77 4.41 17.45 6.05
C ASP A 77 5.94 17.57 6.06
N THR A 78 6.65 16.46 5.93
CA THR A 78 8.12 16.41 5.82
C THR A 78 8.62 17.04 4.51
N VAL A 79 7.93 16.84 3.39
CA VAL A 79 8.29 17.44 2.09
C VAL A 79 7.68 18.83 1.87
N ALA A 80 6.75 19.31 2.71
CA ALA A 80 6.14 20.63 2.60
C ALA A 80 7.10 21.74 3.08
N VAL A 81 8.28 21.80 2.50
CA VAL A 81 9.38 22.69 2.90
C VAL A 81 9.95 23.43 1.70
N MET A 82 10.73 24.47 1.98
CA MET A 82 11.36 25.28 0.95
C MET A 82 12.71 25.84 1.39
N LYS A 83 13.47 26.32 0.42
CA LYS A 83 14.72 27.05 0.63
C LYS A 83 14.95 28.09 -0.46
N LEU A 84 15.36 29.32 -0.05
CA LEU A 84 15.89 30.38 -0.90
C LEU A 84 17.17 31.00 -0.30
N SER A 85 17.87 30.28 0.56
CA SER A 85 19.05 30.72 1.32
C SER A 85 20.34 30.89 0.49
N GLY A 86 20.24 30.82 -0.84
CA GLY A 86 21.41 31.03 -1.74
C GLY A 86 22.19 29.74 -2.03
N ALA A 87 23.38 29.92 -2.62
CA ALA A 87 24.17 28.80 -3.16
C ALA A 87 24.72 27.85 -2.08
N VAL A 88 24.98 28.34 -0.88
CA VAL A 88 25.53 27.56 0.23
C VAL A 88 24.81 27.80 1.56
N GLY A 89 23.61 28.36 1.52
CA GLY A 89 22.77 28.55 2.70
C GLY A 89 23.04 29.81 3.53
N THR A 90 23.81 30.77 3.04
CA THR A 90 24.28 31.93 3.79
C THR A 90 23.46 33.22 3.58
N TYR A 91 22.42 33.19 2.75
CA TYR A 91 21.58 34.35 2.40
C TYR A 91 22.37 35.55 1.84
N SER A 92 23.51 35.30 1.20
CA SER A 92 24.41 36.37 0.71
C SER A 92 23.76 37.37 -0.27
N ASN A 93 22.75 36.94 -1.02
CA ASN A 93 22.09 37.78 -2.05
C ASN A 93 20.57 37.94 -1.85
N VAL A 94 19.97 37.21 -0.92
CA VAL A 94 18.52 37.22 -0.67
C VAL A 94 18.29 37.18 0.84
N PRO A 95 17.68 38.23 1.42
CA PRO A 95 17.45 38.27 2.86
C PRO A 95 16.43 37.20 3.30
N PRO A 96 16.51 36.68 4.54
CA PRO A 96 15.56 35.67 5.07
C PRO A 96 14.08 36.07 5.00
N SER A 97 13.80 37.39 5.02
CA SER A 97 12.41 37.89 4.89
C SER A 97 11.76 37.55 3.56
N VAL A 98 12.54 37.49 2.47
CA VAL A 98 12.01 37.04 1.14
C VAL A 98 11.67 35.57 1.17
N GLU A 99 12.51 34.72 1.77
CA GLU A 99 12.23 33.32 1.93
C GLU A 99 10.96 33.10 2.76
N ALA A 100 10.81 33.79 3.88
CA ALA A 100 9.64 33.74 4.75
C ALA A 100 8.35 34.14 3.99
N HIS A 101 8.42 35.22 3.20
CA HIS A 101 7.30 35.73 2.40
C HIS A 101 6.87 34.69 1.35
N VAL A 102 7.82 34.13 0.59
CA VAL A 102 7.53 33.12 -0.42
C VAL A 102 7.00 31.83 0.23
N GLY A 103 7.56 31.43 1.38
CA GLY A 103 7.09 30.28 2.15
C GLY A 103 5.62 30.40 2.55
N ALA A 104 5.25 31.57 3.10
CA ALA A 104 3.87 31.86 3.45
C ALA A 104 2.93 31.82 2.22
N ALA A 105 3.36 32.41 1.08
CA ALA A 105 2.58 32.44 -0.15
C ALA A 105 2.35 31.05 -0.77
N LEU A 106 3.33 30.15 -0.65
CA LEU A 106 3.25 28.79 -1.19
C LEU A 106 2.72 27.75 -0.18
N GLY A 107 2.52 28.15 1.09
CA GLY A 107 2.17 27.22 2.16
C GLY A 107 3.29 26.19 2.43
N LEU A 108 4.57 26.61 2.28
CA LEU A 108 5.76 25.81 2.52
C LEU A 108 6.56 26.39 3.68
N ARG A 109 7.14 25.52 4.50
CA ARG A 109 7.94 25.94 5.65
C ARG A 109 9.41 26.14 5.25
N PRO A 110 10.00 27.33 5.44
CA PRO A 110 11.45 27.53 5.26
C PRO A 110 12.24 26.59 6.17
N VAL A 111 13.30 25.99 5.65
CA VAL A 111 14.21 25.11 6.40
C VAL A 111 15.67 25.50 6.18
N ALA A 112 16.49 25.29 7.21
CA ALA A 112 17.93 25.42 7.09
C ALA A 112 18.45 24.40 6.05
N ALA A 113 19.27 24.88 5.15
CA ALA A 113 19.87 24.06 4.10
C ALA A 113 21.15 24.74 3.59
N THR A 114 22.05 23.96 3.03
CA THR A 114 23.19 24.48 2.26
C THR A 114 22.73 24.80 0.84
N GLN A 115 23.23 24.17 -0.21
CA GLN A 115 22.71 24.43 -1.55
C GLN A 115 21.36 23.72 -1.80
N VAL A 116 21.17 22.54 -1.27
CA VAL A 116 19.98 21.72 -1.45
C VAL A 116 19.29 21.43 -0.12
N ILE A 117 17.99 21.16 -0.19
CA ILE A 117 17.23 20.57 0.91
C ILE A 117 17.73 19.13 1.11
N ALA A 118 17.88 18.69 2.36
CA ALA A 118 18.33 17.33 2.68
C ALA A 118 17.40 16.26 2.09
N ARG A 119 17.96 15.25 1.39
CA ARG A 119 17.23 14.27 0.58
C ARG A 119 16.54 13.16 1.38
N ASP A 120 16.86 13.03 2.67
CA ASP A 120 16.10 12.15 3.59
C ASP A 120 14.59 12.44 3.55
N ARG A 121 14.18 13.69 3.34
CA ARG A 121 12.78 14.09 3.17
C ARG A 121 12.12 13.47 1.95
N HIS A 122 12.81 13.46 0.82
CA HIS A 122 12.35 12.81 -0.41
C HIS A 122 12.28 11.29 -0.24
N SER A 123 13.26 10.71 0.48
CA SER A 123 13.26 9.28 0.81
C SER A 123 12.09 8.89 1.71
N GLU A 124 11.67 9.75 2.65
CA GLU A 124 10.46 9.51 3.46
C GLU A 124 9.19 9.49 2.61
N PHE A 125 9.08 10.39 1.62
CA PHE A 125 7.96 10.36 0.66
C PHE A 125 7.96 9.08 -0.19
N LEU A 126 9.12 8.68 -0.71
CA LEU A 126 9.28 7.44 -1.46
C LEU A 126 8.98 6.21 -0.60
N TYR A 127 9.34 6.23 0.69
CA TYR A 127 8.99 5.18 1.64
C TYR A 127 7.46 5.07 1.81
N ALA A 128 6.76 6.20 1.95
CA ALA A 128 5.30 6.17 2.05
C ALA A 128 4.66 5.55 0.80
N CYS A 129 5.13 5.92 -0.40
CA CYS A 129 4.68 5.32 -1.66
C CYS A 129 4.97 3.81 -1.73
N ALA A 130 6.17 3.39 -1.32
CA ALA A 130 6.56 1.98 -1.31
C ALA A 130 5.77 1.15 -0.29
N SER A 131 5.46 1.71 0.88
CA SER A 131 4.62 1.09 1.91
C SER A 131 3.20 0.86 1.40
N ILE A 132 2.60 1.84 0.74
CA ILE A 132 1.29 1.73 0.07
C ILE A 132 1.34 0.60 -0.97
N GLY A 133 2.37 0.57 -1.81
CA GLY A 133 2.56 -0.50 -2.80
C GLY A 133 2.64 -1.88 -2.14
N ALA A 134 3.39 -2.02 -1.05
CA ALA A 134 3.53 -3.29 -0.32
C ALA A 134 2.20 -3.75 0.29
N THR A 135 1.40 -2.83 0.82
CA THR A 135 0.05 -3.13 1.33
C THR A 135 -0.89 -3.56 0.21
N CYS A 136 -0.87 -2.87 -0.94
CA CYS A 136 -1.65 -3.28 -2.11
C CYS A 136 -1.21 -4.65 -2.66
N GLU A 137 0.10 -4.94 -2.64
CA GLU A 137 0.62 -6.25 -3.04
C GLU A 137 0.16 -7.36 -2.10
N LEU A 138 0.16 -7.14 -0.78
CA LEU A 138 -0.36 -8.10 0.20
C LEU A 138 -1.81 -8.50 -0.14
N MET A 139 -2.69 -7.52 -0.39
CA MET A 139 -4.07 -7.78 -0.80
C MET A 139 -4.13 -8.52 -2.14
N ALA A 140 -3.34 -8.08 -3.11
CA ALA A 140 -3.29 -8.69 -4.45
C ALA A 140 -2.84 -10.15 -4.41
N VAL A 141 -1.84 -10.48 -3.62
CA VAL A 141 -1.34 -11.85 -3.44
C VAL A 141 -2.41 -12.73 -2.81
N GLU A 142 -3.08 -12.26 -1.75
CA GLU A 142 -4.18 -13.03 -1.14
C GLU A 142 -5.34 -13.25 -2.11
N LEU A 143 -5.77 -12.22 -2.84
CA LEU A 143 -6.84 -12.36 -3.83
C LEU A 143 -6.49 -13.34 -4.94
N ARG A 144 -5.23 -13.37 -5.39
CA ARG A 144 -4.74 -14.37 -6.36
C ARG A 144 -4.81 -15.79 -5.79
N HIS A 145 -4.49 -15.97 -4.51
CA HIS A 145 -4.64 -17.29 -3.84
C HIS A 145 -6.11 -17.69 -3.72
N LEU A 146 -7.01 -16.78 -3.37
CA LEU A 146 -8.45 -17.05 -3.26
C LEU A 146 -9.08 -17.38 -4.62
N GLN A 147 -8.51 -16.87 -5.72
CA GLN A 147 -8.98 -17.11 -7.10
C GLN A 147 -8.44 -18.43 -7.71
N ARG A 148 -7.49 -19.09 -7.08
CA ARG A 148 -6.93 -20.36 -7.59
C ARG A 148 -8.04 -21.38 -7.83
N THR A 149 -7.87 -22.24 -8.83
CA THR A 149 -8.85 -23.24 -9.25
C THR A 149 -9.31 -24.16 -8.10
N GLU A 150 -8.38 -24.53 -7.22
CA GLU A 150 -8.64 -25.42 -6.08
C GLU A 150 -9.37 -24.68 -4.93
N VAL A 151 -9.15 -23.37 -4.79
CA VAL A 151 -9.72 -22.53 -3.71
C VAL A 151 -11.07 -21.95 -4.13
N ARG A 152 -11.11 -21.07 -5.13
CA ARG A 152 -12.30 -20.45 -5.74
C ARG A 152 -13.22 -19.73 -4.76
N GLU A 153 -12.67 -19.07 -3.76
CA GLU A 153 -13.43 -18.35 -2.73
C GLU A 153 -13.74 -16.90 -3.10
N ALA A 154 -12.89 -16.30 -3.96
CA ALA A 154 -13.13 -14.98 -4.53
C ALA A 154 -12.57 -14.89 -5.95
N GLN A 155 -13.05 -13.93 -6.74
CA GLN A 155 -12.63 -13.74 -8.12
C GLN A 155 -12.73 -12.26 -8.51
N GLU A 156 -11.75 -11.76 -9.28
CA GLU A 156 -11.88 -10.43 -9.92
C GLU A 156 -13.14 -10.35 -10.78
N GLY A 157 -13.86 -9.23 -10.68
CA GLY A 157 -15.02 -8.98 -11.52
C GLY A 157 -14.65 -8.90 -13.00
N PHE A 158 -15.44 -9.56 -13.83
CA PHE A 158 -15.29 -9.51 -15.29
C PHE A 158 -16.45 -8.76 -15.92
N LYS A 159 -16.11 -7.81 -16.80
CA LYS A 159 -17.13 -7.09 -17.59
C LYS A 159 -17.61 -7.97 -18.75
N PRO A 160 -18.87 -7.83 -19.20
CA PRO A 160 -19.33 -8.45 -20.43
C PRO A 160 -18.37 -8.16 -21.59
N GLY A 161 -17.95 -9.19 -22.32
CA GLY A 161 -16.98 -9.06 -23.41
C GLY A 161 -15.51 -9.01 -23.02
N GLN A 162 -15.18 -8.94 -21.75
CA GLN A 162 -13.78 -9.00 -21.30
C GLN A 162 -13.21 -10.41 -21.49
N LYS A 163 -12.05 -10.50 -22.15
CA LYS A 163 -11.32 -11.77 -22.32
C LYS A 163 -10.33 -11.93 -21.15
N GLY A 164 -10.48 -12.99 -20.37
CA GLY A 164 -9.53 -13.36 -19.30
C GLY A 164 -8.32 -14.13 -19.81
N SER A 165 -8.42 -14.72 -21.00
CA SER A 165 -7.36 -15.46 -21.67
C SER A 165 -7.54 -15.35 -23.17
N SER A 166 -6.42 -15.31 -23.92
CA SER A 166 -6.43 -15.30 -25.38
C SER A 166 -6.78 -16.68 -25.96
N ALA A 167 -6.54 -17.77 -25.23
CA ALA A 167 -6.70 -19.14 -25.70
C ALA A 167 -7.94 -19.84 -25.16
N MET A 168 -8.36 -19.54 -23.92
CA MET A 168 -9.45 -20.25 -23.23
C MET A 168 -10.53 -19.27 -22.77
N PRO A 169 -11.72 -19.23 -23.41
CA PRO A 169 -12.76 -18.23 -23.10
C PRO A 169 -13.26 -18.26 -21.65
N HIS A 170 -13.24 -19.44 -21.01
CA HIS A 170 -13.69 -19.64 -19.63
C HIS A 170 -12.62 -19.28 -18.57
N LYS A 171 -11.35 -19.11 -18.99
CA LYS A 171 -10.24 -18.85 -18.06
C LYS A 171 -10.22 -17.37 -17.66
N ARG A 172 -10.45 -17.10 -16.39
CA ARG A 172 -10.46 -15.75 -15.79
C ARG A 172 -9.20 -15.54 -14.97
N ASN A 173 -8.20 -14.89 -15.56
CA ASN A 173 -6.94 -14.61 -14.89
C ASN A 173 -7.06 -13.39 -13.95
N PRO A 174 -6.37 -13.36 -12.80
CA PRO A 174 -6.37 -12.24 -11.86
C PRO A 174 -5.42 -11.12 -12.33
N ILE A 175 -5.68 -10.54 -13.51
CA ILE A 175 -4.77 -9.60 -14.20
C ILE A 175 -4.57 -8.32 -13.39
N SER A 176 -5.59 -7.84 -12.68
CA SER A 176 -5.47 -6.62 -11.88
C SER A 176 -4.57 -6.84 -10.67
N ALA A 177 -4.74 -7.95 -9.96
CA ALA A 177 -3.90 -8.31 -8.84
C ALA A 177 -2.44 -8.60 -9.26
N GLU A 178 -2.24 -9.27 -10.41
CA GLU A 178 -0.90 -9.49 -10.99
C GLU A 178 -0.21 -8.17 -11.33
N THR A 179 -0.93 -7.23 -11.95
CA THR A 179 -0.40 -5.89 -12.28
C THR A 179 0.00 -5.13 -11.00
N VAL A 180 -0.84 -5.12 -9.96
CA VAL A 180 -0.54 -4.48 -8.67
C VAL A 180 0.71 -5.10 -8.06
N SER A 181 0.81 -6.44 -8.02
CA SER A 181 1.99 -7.15 -7.50
C SER A 181 3.28 -6.78 -8.27
N GLY A 182 3.21 -6.65 -9.58
CA GLY A 182 4.35 -6.25 -10.41
C GLY A 182 4.81 -4.82 -10.14
N LEU A 183 3.88 -3.86 -10.14
CA LEU A 183 4.19 -2.43 -9.97
C LEU A 183 4.66 -2.09 -8.55
N SER A 184 4.22 -2.83 -7.54
CA SER A 184 4.72 -2.66 -6.17
C SER A 184 6.21 -2.94 -6.02
N ARG A 185 6.79 -3.78 -6.89
CA ARG A 185 8.25 -4.02 -6.94
C ARG A 185 8.99 -2.78 -7.43
N VAL A 186 8.44 -2.06 -8.40
CA VAL A 186 9.03 -0.82 -8.93
C VAL A 186 9.05 0.25 -7.83
N LEU A 187 7.97 0.42 -7.08
CA LEU A 187 7.91 1.36 -5.95
C LEU A 187 9.01 1.09 -4.91
N ARG A 188 9.30 -0.17 -4.59
CA ARG A 188 10.40 -0.53 -3.69
C ARG A 188 11.78 -0.25 -4.28
N SER A 189 11.97 -0.46 -5.58
CA SER A 189 13.22 -0.13 -6.27
C SER A 189 13.47 1.37 -6.29
N ASN A 190 12.43 2.18 -6.51
CA ASN A 190 12.50 3.64 -6.49
C ASN A 190 12.86 4.17 -5.10
N LEU A 191 12.35 3.57 -4.02
CA LEU A 191 12.75 3.89 -2.65
C LEU A 191 14.24 3.64 -2.43
N LEU A 192 14.76 2.50 -2.90
CA LEU A 192 16.20 2.20 -2.77
C LEU A 192 17.06 3.25 -3.47
N ALA A 193 16.69 3.64 -4.69
CA ALA A 193 17.40 4.69 -5.42
C ALA A 193 17.33 6.04 -4.68
N GLY A 194 16.18 6.41 -4.13
CA GLY A 194 16.04 7.64 -3.34
C GLY A 194 16.84 7.65 -2.05
N LEU A 195 16.99 6.51 -1.38
CA LEU A 195 17.85 6.40 -0.19
C LEU A 195 19.34 6.61 -0.54
N GLN A 196 19.77 6.19 -1.73
CA GLN A 196 21.14 6.41 -2.21
C GLN A 196 21.41 7.88 -2.54
N ASP A 197 20.39 8.68 -2.83
CA ASP A 197 20.51 10.11 -3.08
C ASP A 197 20.75 10.96 -1.81
N VAL A 198 20.65 10.38 -0.61
CA VAL A 198 20.87 11.09 0.66
C VAL A 198 22.33 11.49 0.82
N ALA A 199 23.26 10.66 0.39
CA ALA A 199 24.71 10.88 0.53
C ALA A 199 25.26 11.70 -0.66
N LEU A 200 25.39 13.01 -0.47
CA LEU A 200 25.94 13.94 -1.46
C LEU A 200 27.33 14.45 -1.04
N TRP A 201 28.12 14.89 -1.99
CA TRP A 201 29.40 15.53 -1.72
C TRP A 201 29.22 16.99 -1.32
N HIS A 202 29.86 17.37 -0.21
CA HIS A 202 29.90 18.75 0.29
C HIS A 202 28.48 19.35 0.41
N GLU A 203 28.30 20.59 -0.05
CA GLU A 203 27.01 21.28 -0.06
C GLU A 203 26.07 20.78 -1.17
N ARG A 204 26.63 20.17 -2.22
CA ARG A 204 25.90 19.49 -3.30
C ARG A 204 26.87 18.85 -4.32
N ASP A 205 26.52 17.69 -4.85
CA ASP A 205 26.85 17.27 -6.20
C ASP A 205 25.54 17.05 -6.99
N ILE A 206 25.62 16.63 -8.26
CA ILE A 206 24.43 16.52 -9.11
C ILE A 206 23.96 15.04 -9.31
N SER A 207 24.56 14.09 -8.60
CA SER A 207 24.24 12.65 -8.74
C SER A 207 22.78 12.35 -8.47
N HIS A 208 22.17 13.01 -7.48
CA HIS A 208 20.76 12.86 -7.12
C HIS A 208 19.79 13.29 -8.24
N SER A 209 20.17 14.32 -9.01
CA SER A 209 19.22 15.02 -9.89
C SER A 209 18.66 14.18 -11.02
N SER A 210 19.50 13.34 -11.64
CA SER A 210 19.07 12.43 -12.70
C SER A 210 18.15 11.31 -12.17
N VAL A 211 18.41 10.83 -10.98
CA VAL A 211 17.62 9.81 -10.29
C VAL A 211 16.25 10.37 -9.88
N GLU A 212 16.22 11.51 -9.19
CA GLU A 212 14.99 12.15 -8.71
C GLU A 212 14.00 12.47 -9.84
N ARG A 213 14.49 12.84 -11.03
CA ARG A 213 13.64 13.09 -12.22
C ARG A 213 12.85 11.86 -12.68
N ILE A 214 13.30 10.68 -12.33
CA ILE A 214 12.65 9.41 -12.64
C ILE A 214 11.82 8.96 -11.44
N VAL A 215 12.45 8.78 -10.28
CA VAL A 215 11.83 8.05 -9.17
C VAL A 215 10.73 8.83 -8.46
N LEU A 216 10.80 10.16 -8.38
CA LEU A 216 9.78 10.96 -7.69
C LEU A 216 8.45 11.02 -8.47
N PRO A 217 8.41 11.43 -9.75
CA PRO A 217 7.17 11.43 -10.50
C PRO A 217 6.63 10.01 -10.71
N ASP A 218 7.51 9.03 -11.00
CA ASP A 218 7.12 7.65 -11.22
C ASP A 218 6.48 7.03 -9.98
N SER A 219 7.08 7.23 -8.79
CA SER A 219 6.50 6.73 -7.54
C SER A 219 5.17 7.39 -7.20
N SER A 220 4.99 8.68 -7.47
CA SER A 220 3.72 9.38 -7.28
C SER A 220 2.63 8.78 -8.17
N HIS A 221 2.91 8.61 -9.46
CA HIS A 221 1.97 8.01 -10.43
C HIS A 221 1.66 6.55 -10.10
N LEU A 222 2.67 5.75 -9.78
CA LEU A 222 2.50 4.32 -9.47
C LEU A 222 1.71 4.12 -8.17
N ALA A 223 2.00 4.89 -7.11
CA ALA A 223 1.24 4.81 -5.86
C ALA A 223 -0.25 5.12 -6.09
N HIS A 224 -0.55 6.20 -6.83
CA HIS A 224 -1.92 6.52 -7.23
C HIS A 224 -2.56 5.40 -8.04
N TYR A 225 -1.87 4.91 -9.06
CA TYR A 225 -2.39 3.87 -9.95
C TYR A 225 -2.70 2.57 -9.22
N VAL A 226 -1.79 2.08 -8.35
CA VAL A 226 -1.99 0.80 -7.65
C VAL A 226 -3.13 0.88 -6.63
N MET A 227 -3.28 2.01 -5.91
CA MET A 227 -4.42 2.23 -5.00
C MET A 227 -5.74 2.23 -5.78
N ARG A 228 -5.82 3.03 -6.86
CA ARG A 228 -7.02 3.15 -7.67
C ARG A 228 -7.39 1.83 -8.35
N ARG A 229 -6.39 1.08 -8.83
CA ARG A 229 -6.62 -0.24 -9.42
C ARG A 229 -7.09 -1.25 -8.39
N MET A 230 -6.49 -1.24 -7.20
CA MET A 230 -6.92 -2.09 -6.08
C MET A 230 -8.34 -1.75 -5.62
N GLY A 231 -8.67 -0.47 -5.45
CA GLY A 231 -10.02 -0.04 -5.10
C GLY A 231 -11.08 -0.53 -6.10
N ARG A 232 -10.80 -0.38 -7.41
CA ARG A 232 -11.70 -0.88 -8.47
C ARG A 232 -11.82 -2.41 -8.48
N LEU A 233 -10.73 -3.12 -8.19
CA LEU A 233 -10.75 -4.58 -8.09
C LEU A 233 -11.66 -5.01 -6.95
N LEU A 234 -11.50 -4.40 -5.76
CA LEU A 234 -12.29 -4.72 -4.57
C LEU A 234 -13.78 -4.36 -4.72
N GLN A 235 -14.10 -3.22 -5.35
CA GLN A 235 -15.48 -2.81 -5.64
C GLN A 235 -16.21 -3.78 -6.58
N ASN A 236 -15.49 -4.49 -7.43
CA ASN A 236 -16.04 -5.43 -8.40
C ASN A 236 -15.69 -6.88 -8.06
N LEU A 237 -15.22 -7.15 -6.85
CA LEU A 237 -14.86 -8.48 -6.40
C LEU A 237 -16.13 -9.35 -6.31
N THR A 238 -16.06 -10.54 -6.89
CA THR A 238 -17.09 -11.58 -6.66
C THR A 238 -16.59 -12.49 -5.55
N VAL A 239 -17.32 -12.54 -4.45
CA VAL A 239 -17.07 -13.45 -3.33
C VAL A 239 -18.03 -14.64 -3.45
N PHE A 240 -17.58 -15.84 -3.12
CA PHE A 240 -18.36 -17.07 -3.19
C PHE A 240 -18.53 -17.70 -1.79
N PRO A 241 -19.53 -17.26 -0.98
CA PRO A 241 -19.74 -17.75 0.39
C PRO A 241 -19.97 -19.28 0.44
N ASP A 242 -20.75 -19.82 -0.49
CA ASP A 242 -21.02 -21.26 -0.55
C ASP A 242 -19.73 -22.08 -0.77
N ARG A 243 -18.80 -21.54 -1.56
CA ARG A 243 -17.49 -22.17 -1.76
C ARG A 243 -16.59 -22.07 -0.53
N MET A 244 -16.63 -20.94 0.18
CA MET A 244 -15.95 -20.77 1.46
C MET A 244 -16.45 -21.81 2.47
N GLN A 245 -17.76 -21.98 2.58
CA GLN A 245 -18.37 -22.99 3.44
C GLN A 245 -17.97 -24.42 3.03
N ALA A 246 -18.04 -24.75 1.75
CA ALA A 246 -17.62 -26.06 1.26
C ALA A 246 -16.14 -26.37 1.53
N ASN A 247 -15.25 -25.38 1.44
CA ASN A 247 -13.85 -25.55 1.78
C ASN A 247 -13.64 -25.75 3.29
N LEU A 248 -14.42 -25.10 4.14
CA LEU A 248 -14.42 -25.32 5.59
C LEU A 248 -14.87 -26.75 5.92
N ASP A 249 -15.96 -27.22 5.31
CA ASP A 249 -16.56 -28.54 5.54
C ASP A 249 -15.69 -29.69 5.01
N ALA A 250 -14.80 -29.41 4.06
CA ALA A 250 -13.91 -30.41 3.45
C ALA A 250 -12.98 -31.11 4.46
N SER A 251 -12.78 -30.53 5.65
CA SER A 251 -12.03 -31.15 6.74
C SER A 251 -12.82 -32.16 7.57
N HIS A 252 -14.13 -32.31 7.28
CA HIS A 252 -15.05 -33.19 8.05
C HIS A 252 -14.99 -32.93 9.57
N GLY A 253 -14.83 -31.70 9.98
CA GLY A 253 -14.78 -31.28 11.38
C GLY A 253 -13.40 -31.25 12.04
N LEU A 254 -12.33 -31.65 11.35
CA LEU A 254 -10.96 -31.60 11.89
C LEU A 254 -10.51 -30.19 12.30
N VAL A 255 -11.12 -29.14 11.72
CA VAL A 255 -10.89 -27.74 12.12
C VAL A 255 -11.28 -27.44 13.56
N PHE A 256 -12.07 -28.31 14.20
CA PHE A 256 -12.47 -28.19 15.61
C PHE A 256 -11.66 -29.07 16.56
N SER A 257 -10.57 -29.71 16.08
CA SER A 257 -9.73 -30.59 16.89
C SER A 257 -9.18 -29.91 18.17
N GLN A 258 -8.75 -28.65 18.06
CA GLN A 258 -8.23 -27.93 19.22
C GLN A 258 -9.28 -27.65 20.30
N PRO A 259 -10.49 -27.11 20.03
CA PRO A 259 -11.56 -27.03 21.03
C PRO A 259 -11.91 -28.37 21.67
N VAL A 260 -11.94 -29.45 20.88
CA VAL A 260 -12.21 -30.81 21.40
C VAL A 260 -11.09 -31.25 22.34
N LEU A 261 -9.83 -31.12 21.92
CA LEU A 261 -8.67 -31.42 22.75
C LEU A 261 -8.71 -30.66 24.09
N LEU A 262 -8.96 -29.35 24.04
CA LEU A 262 -9.02 -28.52 25.24
C LEU A 262 -10.21 -28.92 26.15
N GLY A 263 -11.37 -29.28 25.57
CA GLY A 263 -12.51 -29.80 26.30
C GLY A 263 -12.22 -31.12 27.03
N LEU A 264 -11.53 -32.06 26.35
CA LEU A 264 -11.10 -33.32 26.95
C LEU A 264 -10.11 -33.11 28.10
N VAL A 265 -9.10 -32.25 27.89
CA VAL A 265 -8.13 -31.92 28.98
C VAL A 265 -8.85 -31.24 30.16
N ALA A 266 -9.80 -30.36 29.93
CA ALA A 266 -10.58 -29.71 30.99
C ALA A 266 -11.45 -30.73 31.75
N SER A 267 -11.84 -31.85 31.13
CA SER A 267 -12.58 -32.96 31.76
C SER A 267 -11.70 -33.95 32.51
N GLY A 268 -10.36 -33.74 32.54
CA GLY A 268 -9.40 -34.56 33.29
C GLY A 268 -8.65 -35.60 32.47
N VAL A 269 -8.82 -35.63 31.14
CA VAL A 269 -8.02 -36.47 30.25
C VAL A 269 -6.60 -35.85 30.12
N SER A 270 -5.56 -36.70 30.09
CA SER A 270 -4.21 -36.18 29.84
C SER A 270 -4.11 -35.60 28.42
N ARG A 271 -3.23 -34.63 28.24
CA ARG A 271 -3.04 -34.02 26.91
C ARG A 271 -2.58 -35.01 25.84
N ASP A 272 -1.83 -36.03 26.25
CA ASP A 272 -1.29 -37.04 25.33
C ASP A 272 -2.36 -38.08 24.91
N ASP A 273 -3.40 -38.24 25.74
CA ASP A 273 -4.52 -39.16 25.49
C ASP A 273 -5.74 -38.46 24.83
N ALA A 274 -5.73 -37.13 24.84
CA ALA A 274 -6.81 -36.31 24.28
C ALA A 274 -6.59 -35.97 22.81
#